data_6bc9903e4a00b4e167bd3b2e0494e0ad
#
_entry.id   6bc9903e4a00b4e167bd3b2e0494e0ad
#
_cell.length_a   1.000
_cell.length_b   1.000
_cell.length_c   1.000
_cell.angle_alpha   90.00
_cell.angle_beta   90.00
_cell.angle_gamma   90.00
#
_symmetry.space_group_name_H-M   'P 1'
#
loop_
_entity.id
_entity.type
_entity.pdbx_description
1 polymer ?
#
loop_
_entity_poly.entity_id
_entity_poly.type
_entity_poly.pdbx_seq_one_letter_code
_entity_poly.pdbx_strand_id
1 'polypeptide(L)'
;QWYREGAKKEMVRGMLAKSMLSAVQIYPRFGTTCWFEVELTNPFGRAERFAVDVPKGEKELRVVTSAEEWQHLRRNVPVAFGTVGQGAVEADMIDGSGPPGAPPMVLLMARETVRIPFAFLSLTPPSHDLRWGRDDDKEDDARTVPVRFVAAGGFVVAATEVTARQRACVVDRTFRFYQAEGEILKRCVRVMPNAPAPLEDLGALGGWAAQAGAPRATDDRSMYVHCVGTGRGDASDVSIQWRESQDCPGAHEVLLKYARVGAFPSVGEFFVLVFRDR
;
A
#
# COMPACT_ATOMS: atom_id res chain seq x y z
N GLN A 1 -11.07 47.91 18.01
CA GLN A 1 -10.64 47.56 16.64
C GLN A 1 -9.65 46.41 16.63
N TRP A 2 -8.66 46.36 17.48
CA TRP A 2 -7.61 45.33 17.55
C TRP A 2 -8.14 43.90 17.73
N TYR A 3 -9.16 43.72 18.58
CA TYR A 3 -9.79 42.39 18.82
C TYR A 3 -10.55 41.87 17.59
N ARG A 4 -11.20 42.79 16.85
CA ARG A 4 -11.92 42.41 15.60
C ARG A 4 -10.99 42.01 14.48
N GLU A 5 -9.83 42.63 14.40
CA GLU A 5 -8.79 42.29 13.38
C GLU A 5 -8.13 40.95 13.70
N GLY A 6 -7.88 40.64 14.98
CA GLY A 6 -7.37 39.35 15.42
C GLY A 6 -8.33 38.21 15.10
N ALA A 7 -9.60 38.37 15.48
CA ALA A 7 -10.65 37.38 15.21
C ALA A 7 -10.89 37.17 13.70
N LYS A 8 -10.83 38.23 12.89
CA LYS A 8 -10.94 38.15 11.43
C LYS A 8 -9.75 37.43 10.80
N LYS A 9 -8.54 37.66 11.27
CA LYS A 9 -7.33 36.91 10.81
C LYS A 9 -7.43 35.45 11.15
N GLU A 10 -7.91 35.11 12.33
CA GLU A 10 -8.06 33.73 12.78
C GLU A 10 -9.17 32.99 12.02
N MET A 11 -10.29 33.68 11.77
CA MET A 11 -11.38 33.17 10.92
C MET A 11 -10.91 32.93 9.47
N VAL A 12 -10.18 33.87 8.89
CA VAL A 12 -9.62 33.73 7.53
C VAL A 12 -8.59 32.59 7.47
N ARG A 13 -7.74 32.46 8.49
CA ARG A 13 -6.82 31.31 8.61
C ARG A 13 -7.58 29.98 8.69
N GLY A 14 -8.63 29.92 9.49
CA GLY A 14 -9.47 28.72 9.61
C GLY A 14 -10.18 28.37 8.31
N MET A 15 -10.68 29.35 7.56
CA MET A 15 -11.28 29.14 6.25
C MET A 15 -10.25 28.67 5.22
N LEU A 16 -9.07 29.29 5.20
CA LEU A 16 -7.96 28.88 4.31
C LEU A 16 -7.48 27.47 4.64
N ALA A 17 -7.31 27.14 5.92
CA ALA A 17 -6.93 25.80 6.34
C ALA A 17 -7.94 24.74 5.90
N LYS A 18 -9.25 25.02 6.03
CA LYS A 18 -10.31 24.14 5.54
C LYS A 18 -10.34 23.98 4.02
N SER A 19 -10.08 25.06 3.28
CA SER A 19 -10.05 25.00 1.81
C SER A 19 -8.79 24.33 1.23
N MET A 20 -7.72 24.24 2.05
CA MET A 20 -6.45 23.61 1.68
C MET A 20 -6.39 22.14 2.09
N LEU A 21 -7.32 21.66 2.91
CA LEU A 21 -7.34 20.30 3.41
C LEU A 21 -8.30 19.45 2.57
N SER A 22 -7.79 18.45 1.92
CA SER A 22 -8.59 17.38 1.29
C SER A 22 -8.49 16.11 2.14
N ALA A 23 -9.52 15.27 2.07
CA ALA A 23 -9.55 13.97 2.74
C ALA A 23 -9.68 12.85 1.72
N VAL A 24 -8.83 11.86 1.86
CA VAL A 24 -8.84 10.64 1.06
C VAL A 24 -9.06 9.45 2.00
N GLN A 25 -10.10 8.67 1.74
CA GLN A 25 -10.38 7.46 2.48
C GLN A 25 -10.11 6.25 1.60
N ILE A 26 -9.23 5.36 2.05
CA ILE A 26 -8.86 4.13 1.36
C ILE A 26 -9.14 2.93 2.25
N TYR A 27 -9.37 1.79 1.59
CA TYR A 27 -9.67 0.51 2.25
C TYR A 27 -8.67 -0.55 1.81
N PRO A 28 -7.40 -0.46 2.28
CA PRO A 28 -6.36 -1.39 1.86
C PRO A 28 -6.63 -2.80 2.40
N ARG A 29 -6.25 -3.80 1.61
CA ARG A 29 -6.15 -5.18 2.06
C ARG A 29 -4.71 -5.49 2.46
N PHE A 30 -4.53 -6.32 3.48
CA PHE A 30 -3.22 -6.78 3.90
C PHE A 30 -2.44 -7.40 2.75
N GLY A 31 -1.20 -6.95 2.55
CA GLY A 31 -0.32 -7.45 1.50
C GLY A 31 -0.71 -7.05 0.07
N THR A 32 -1.69 -6.15 -0.13
CA THR A 32 -2.12 -5.72 -1.44
C THR A 32 -1.85 -4.23 -1.63
N THR A 33 -1.24 -3.87 -2.75
CA THR A 33 -1.05 -2.46 -3.10
C THR A 33 -2.38 -1.82 -3.46
N CYS A 34 -2.64 -0.69 -2.83
CA CYS A 34 -3.78 0.19 -3.07
C CYS A 34 -3.21 1.53 -3.54
N TRP A 35 -3.76 2.14 -4.60
CA TRP A 35 -3.26 3.38 -5.13
C TRP A 35 -4.37 4.38 -5.40
N PHE A 36 -4.01 5.67 -5.41
CA PHE A 36 -4.92 6.78 -5.66
C PHE A 36 -4.13 8.00 -6.15
N GLU A 37 -4.84 8.98 -6.68
CA GLU A 37 -4.27 10.24 -7.13
C GLU A 37 -4.85 11.41 -6.32
N VAL A 38 -3.99 12.36 -5.94
CA VAL A 38 -4.36 13.60 -5.27
C VAL A 38 -4.12 14.77 -6.21
N GLU A 39 -5.11 15.62 -6.37
CA GLU A 39 -5.01 16.81 -7.20
C GLU A 39 -4.23 17.91 -6.48
N LEU A 40 -3.22 18.47 -7.15
CA LEU A 40 -2.43 19.59 -6.69
C LEU A 40 -2.48 20.71 -7.74
N THR A 41 -2.90 21.89 -7.32
CA THR A 41 -2.90 23.10 -8.16
C THR A 41 -1.83 24.07 -7.66
N ASN A 42 -1.01 24.56 -8.58
CA ASN A 42 -0.10 25.65 -8.28
C ASN A 42 -0.90 26.97 -8.07
N PRO A 43 -0.96 27.52 -6.84
CA PRO A 43 -1.73 28.73 -6.60
C PRO A 43 -1.00 30.01 -7.09
N PHE A 44 0.26 29.90 -7.50
CA PHE A 44 1.09 31.04 -7.88
C PHE A 44 0.95 31.36 -9.37
N GLY A 45 1.19 32.60 -9.73
CA GLY A 45 1.25 33.09 -11.12
C GLY A 45 2.59 32.81 -11.82
N ARG A 46 3.43 31.94 -11.26
CA ARG A 46 4.76 31.58 -11.77
C ARG A 46 4.98 30.08 -11.60
N ALA A 47 5.94 29.53 -12.35
CA ALA A 47 6.39 28.16 -12.12
C ALA A 47 7.00 28.04 -10.72
N GLU A 48 6.67 26.95 -10.01
CA GLU A 48 7.13 26.73 -8.65
C GLU A 48 7.38 25.24 -8.41
N ARG A 49 8.34 24.92 -7.53
CA ARG A 49 8.62 23.55 -7.10
C ARG A 49 7.91 23.28 -5.78
N PHE A 50 7.31 22.09 -5.70
CA PHE A 50 6.60 21.63 -4.51
C PHE A 50 7.22 20.34 -3.99
N ALA A 51 7.54 20.30 -2.71
CA ALA A 51 7.90 19.09 -2.03
C ALA A 51 6.63 18.35 -1.60
N VAL A 52 6.58 17.04 -1.86
CA VAL A 52 5.52 16.18 -1.36
C VAL A 52 6.00 15.56 -0.04
N ASP A 53 5.62 16.19 1.06
CA ASP A 53 6.07 15.83 2.39
C ASP A 53 5.13 14.80 3.03
N VAL A 54 5.63 13.57 3.17
CA VAL A 54 5.00 12.48 3.91
C VAL A 54 5.74 12.33 5.24
N PRO A 55 5.07 12.04 6.36
CA PRO A 55 5.70 11.97 7.67
C PRO A 55 6.90 11.02 7.70
N LYS A 56 8.00 11.47 8.30
CA LYS A 56 9.19 10.62 8.50
C LYS A 56 8.82 9.42 9.36
N GLY A 57 9.15 8.23 8.87
CA GLY A 57 8.82 6.96 9.52
C GLY A 57 7.56 6.29 8.95
N GLU A 58 6.82 6.97 8.07
CA GLU A 58 5.79 6.33 7.26
C GLU A 58 6.44 5.37 6.27
N LYS A 59 5.99 4.11 6.27
CA LYS A 59 6.56 3.04 5.45
C LYS A 59 5.54 2.45 4.48
N GLU A 60 4.27 2.64 4.74
CA GLU A 60 3.17 2.04 3.98
C GLU A 60 2.64 2.97 2.90
N LEU A 61 2.65 4.29 3.13
CA LEU A 61 2.26 5.30 2.15
C LEU A 61 3.49 5.91 1.47
N ARG A 62 3.54 5.86 0.15
CA ARG A 62 4.61 6.46 -0.63
C ARG A 62 4.08 7.20 -1.86
N VAL A 63 4.85 8.15 -2.33
CA VAL A 63 4.63 8.77 -3.63
C VAL A 63 5.18 7.86 -4.72
N VAL A 64 4.44 7.67 -5.80
CA VAL A 64 4.91 6.92 -6.97
C VAL A 64 5.71 7.88 -7.85
N THR A 65 7.03 7.73 -7.86
CA THR A 65 7.94 8.62 -8.60
C THR A 65 8.27 8.11 -10.01
N SER A 66 8.15 6.79 -10.25
CA SER A 66 8.39 6.20 -11.55
C SER A 66 7.17 6.36 -12.46
N ALA A 67 7.36 6.96 -13.63
CA ALA A 67 6.33 7.08 -14.64
C ALA A 67 5.84 5.73 -15.15
N GLU A 68 6.73 4.74 -15.26
CA GLU A 68 6.40 3.38 -15.69
C GLU A 68 5.49 2.69 -14.66
N GLU A 69 5.84 2.78 -13.37
CA GLU A 69 5.02 2.26 -12.30
C GLU A 69 3.65 2.93 -12.29
N TRP A 70 3.58 4.24 -12.42
CA TRP A 70 2.32 4.98 -12.46
C TRP A 70 1.45 4.57 -13.65
N GLN A 71 2.03 4.44 -14.85
CA GLN A 71 1.31 3.94 -16.03
C GLN A 71 0.80 2.51 -15.82
N HIS A 72 1.61 1.66 -15.17
CA HIS A 72 1.20 0.30 -14.84
C HIS A 72 0.00 0.29 -13.89
N LEU A 73 0.04 1.09 -12.81
CA LEU A 73 -1.06 1.23 -11.87
C LEU A 73 -2.34 1.71 -12.55
N ARG A 74 -2.25 2.73 -13.41
CA ARG A 74 -3.39 3.24 -14.16
C ARG A 74 -4.05 2.20 -15.08
N ARG A 75 -3.27 1.31 -15.66
CA ARG A 75 -3.77 0.31 -16.62
C ARG A 75 -4.28 -0.96 -15.96
N ASN A 76 -3.65 -1.38 -14.89
CA ASN A 76 -3.80 -2.74 -14.37
C ASN A 76 -4.38 -2.83 -12.97
N VAL A 77 -4.38 -1.74 -12.20
CA VAL A 77 -4.81 -1.76 -10.81
C VAL A 77 -6.00 -0.80 -10.64
N PRO A 78 -7.12 -1.26 -10.08
CA PRO A 78 -8.24 -0.38 -9.78
C PRO A 78 -7.82 0.75 -8.83
N VAL A 79 -8.27 1.98 -9.13
CA VAL A 79 -8.03 3.12 -8.25
C VAL A 79 -8.82 2.96 -6.95
N ALA A 80 -8.19 3.22 -5.83
CA ALA A 80 -8.82 3.03 -4.51
C ALA A 80 -9.69 4.22 -4.08
N PHE A 81 -9.45 5.39 -4.66
CA PHE A 81 -10.18 6.62 -4.33
C PHE A 81 -10.24 7.55 -5.54
N GLY A 82 -11.42 8.14 -5.75
CA GLY A 82 -11.62 9.13 -6.82
C GLY A 82 -11.64 8.52 -8.23
N THR A 83 -11.23 9.30 -9.19
CA THR A 83 -11.15 8.94 -10.61
C THR A 83 -9.72 9.07 -11.11
N VAL A 84 -9.33 8.19 -12.02
CA VAL A 84 -8.02 8.26 -12.67
C VAL A 84 -7.98 9.46 -13.62
N GLY A 85 -6.87 10.19 -13.60
CA GLY A 85 -6.64 11.28 -14.55
C GLY A 85 -6.57 10.77 -15.99
N GLN A 86 -7.17 11.52 -16.92
CA GLN A 86 -7.16 11.17 -18.34
C GLN A 86 -5.90 11.68 -19.08
N GLY A 87 -5.09 12.52 -18.42
CA GLY A 87 -3.85 13.06 -19.00
C GLY A 87 -2.75 12.01 -19.15
N ALA A 88 -1.83 12.27 -20.07
CA ALA A 88 -0.60 11.49 -20.19
C ALA A 88 0.24 11.59 -18.92
N VAL A 89 0.92 10.52 -18.57
CA VAL A 89 1.92 10.51 -17.50
C VAL A 89 3.22 11.02 -18.08
N GLU A 90 3.69 12.18 -17.62
CA GLU A 90 4.99 12.71 -18.02
C GLU A 90 6.12 12.02 -17.26
N ALA A 91 7.19 11.68 -17.97
CA ALA A 91 8.25 10.84 -17.43
C ALA A 91 8.98 11.49 -16.24
N ASP A 92 9.15 12.80 -16.27
CA ASP A 92 9.98 13.53 -15.29
C ASP A 92 9.19 14.51 -14.40
N MET A 93 7.87 14.29 -14.28
CA MET A 93 7.01 15.19 -13.50
C MET A 93 7.35 15.17 -12.01
N ILE A 94 7.72 14.01 -11.48
CA ILE A 94 8.05 13.81 -10.08
C ILE A 94 9.52 13.44 -9.94
N ASP A 95 10.31 14.36 -9.41
CA ASP A 95 11.73 14.15 -9.14
C ASP A 95 11.91 13.48 -7.76
N GLY A 96 12.28 12.22 -7.78
CA GLY A 96 12.63 11.41 -6.60
C GLY A 96 14.13 11.19 -6.43
N SER A 97 14.99 11.89 -7.20
CA SER A 97 16.44 11.67 -7.22
C SER A 97 17.18 12.27 -6.02
N GLY A 98 16.48 12.88 -5.08
CA GLY A 98 17.05 13.43 -3.86
C GLY A 98 17.74 12.40 -2.96
N PRO A 99 18.53 12.84 -1.96
CA PRO A 99 19.16 11.93 -1.00
C PRO A 99 18.11 11.09 -0.26
N PRO A 100 18.48 9.89 0.24
CA PRO A 100 17.56 9.02 0.95
C PRO A 100 16.80 9.76 2.07
N GLY A 101 15.46 9.72 2.00
CA GLY A 101 14.58 10.41 2.95
C GLY A 101 14.26 11.87 2.62
N ALA A 102 14.75 12.39 1.49
CA ALA A 102 14.27 13.67 0.96
C ALA A 102 12.87 13.50 0.36
N PRO A 103 11.97 14.48 0.52
CA PRO A 103 10.66 14.42 -0.10
C PRO A 103 10.79 14.54 -1.63
N PRO A 104 10.00 13.80 -2.41
CA PRO A 104 9.92 13.97 -3.85
C PRO A 104 9.47 15.38 -4.22
N MET A 105 9.97 15.89 -5.33
CA MET A 105 9.71 17.23 -5.81
C MET A 105 8.89 17.21 -7.09
N VAL A 106 7.93 18.12 -7.21
CA VAL A 106 7.10 18.31 -8.40
C VAL A 106 7.27 19.76 -8.89
N LEU A 107 7.55 19.93 -10.18
CA LEU A 107 7.58 21.24 -10.81
C LEU A 107 6.26 21.51 -11.51
N LEU A 108 5.57 22.58 -11.15
CA LEU A 108 4.32 22.99 -11.78
C LEU A 108 4.44 24.37 -12.40
N MET A 109 3.89 24.53 -13.59
CA MET A 109 3.77 25.83 -14.25
C MET A 109 2.76 26.73 -13.52
N ALA A 110 2.69 28.00 -13.90
CA ALA A 110 1.74 28.94 -13.31
C ALA A 110 0.30 28.45 -13.46
N ARG A 111 -0.42 28.32 -12.33
CA ARG A 111 -1.83 27.88 -12.29
C ARG A 111 -2.08 26.47 -12.81
N GLU A 112 -1.07 25.70 -13.03
CA GLU A 112 -1.18 24.31 -13.47
C GLU A 112 -1.76 23.44 -12.37
N THR A 113 -2.59 22.47 -12.78
CA THR A 113 -3.17 21.44 -11.91
C THR A 113 -2.72 20.08 -12.40
N VAL A 114 -2.15 19.28 -11.52
CA VAL A 114 -1.70 17.91 -11.79
C VAL A 114 -2.23 16.96 -10.75
N ARG A 115 -2.18 15.67 -11.06
CA ARG A 115 -2.51 14.60 -10.13
C ARG A 115 -1.26 13.88 -9.69
N ILE A 116 -1.04 13.82 -8.39
CA ILE A 116 0.12 13.17 -7.77
C ILE A 116 -0.29 11.76 -7.35
N PRO A 117 0.38 10.71 -7.86
CA PRO A 117 0.05 9.33 -7.53
C PRO A 117 0.66 8.91 -6.20
N PHE A 118 -0.14 8.23 -5.40
CA PHE A 118 0.26 7.60 -4.15
C PHE A 118 -0.02 6.11 -4.20
N ALA A 119 0.88 5.33 -3.62
CA ALA A 119 0.70 3.92 -3.38
C ALA A 119 0.75 3.64 -1.88
N PHE A 120 -0.18 2.82 -1.41
CA PHE A 120 -0.27 2.37 -0.04
C PHE A 120 -0.17 0.84 -0.02
N LEU A 121 0.77 0.30 0.75
CA LEU A 121 0.95 -1.14 0.94
C LEU A 121 1.06 -1.44 2.42
N SER A 122 0.02 -2.04 3.00
CA SER A 122 0.08 -2.48 4.39
C SER A 122 0.66 -3.88 4.48
N LEU A 123 1.78 -3.99 5.19
CA LEU A 123 2.38 -5.25 5.63
C LEU A 123 2.17 -5.49 7.13
N THR A 124 1.40 -4.62 7.78
CA THR A 124 0.98 -4.82 9.17
C THR A 124 -0.19 -5.79 9.19
N PRO A 125 -0.09 -6.91 9.93
CA PRO A 125 -1.18 -7.87 10.01
C PRO A 125 -2.43 -7.21 10.59
N PRO A 126 -3.62 -7.51 10.04
CA PRO A 126 -4.86 -7.00 10.60
C PRO A 126 -5.06 -7.52 12.01
N SER A 127 -5.82 -6.77 12.83
CA SER A 127 -6.22 -7.20 14.15
C SER A 127 -6.95 -8.55 14.09
N HIS A 128 -6.94 -9.28 15.21
CA HIS A 128 -7.59 -10.61 15.28
C HIS A 128 -9.08 -10.54 14.91
N ASP A 129 -9.75 -9.45 15.27
CA ASP A 129 -11.18 -9.25 15.02
C ASP A 129 -11.47 -9.12 13.51
N LEU A 130 -10.61 -8.43 12.76
CA LEU A 130 -10.73 -8.30 11.30
C LEU A 130 -10.47 -9.62 10.55
N ARG A 131 -9.66 -10.53 11.12
CA ARG A 131 -9.37 -11.83 10.49
C ARG A 131 -10.58 -12.75 10.40
N TRP A 132 -11.51 -12.63 11.32
CA TRP A 132 -12.67 -13.50 11.41
C TRP A 132 -13.96 -12.90 10.83
N GLY A 133 -13.81 -11.79 10.07
CA GLY A 133 -14.95 -11.19 9.37
C GLY A 133 -16.01 -10.60 10.30
N ARG A 134 -15.66 -10.29 11.54
CA ARG A 134 -16.51 -9.48 12.39
C ARG A 134 -16.38 -8.03 11.91
N ASP A 135 -17.33 -7.62 11.10
CA ASP A 135 -17.60 -6.23 10.71
C ASP A 135 -18.20 -5.43 11.89
N ASP A 136 -17.64 -5.58 13.08
CA ASP A 136 -17.96 -4.63 14.11
C ASP A 136 -17.27 -3.33 13.72
N ASP A 137 -18.07 -2.30 13.45
CA ASP A 137 -17.73 -0.90 13.13
C ASP A 137 -16.86 -0.25 14.24
N LYS A 138 -15.79 -0.90 14.66
CA LYS A 138 -14.81 -0.29 15.54
C LYS A 138 -14.01 0.70 14.70
N GLU A 139 -14.38 1.95 14.87
CA GLU A 139 -13.71 3.15 14.36
C GLU A 139 -12.20 3.20 14.73
N ASP A 140 -11.76 2.31 15.65
CA ASP A 140 -10.44 2.36 16.29
C ASP A 140 -9.25 1.91 15.43
N ASP A 141 -9.46 1.25 14.27
CA ASP A 141 -8.36 0.77 13.41
C ASP A 141 -8.06 1.70 12.21
N ALA A 142 -8.65 2.89 12.18
CA ALA A 142 -8.40 3.86 11.12
C ALA A 142 -7.07 4.57 11.38
N ARG A 143 -6.13 4.40 10.46
CA ARG A 143 -4.85 5.11 10.47
C ARG A 143 -4.91 6.32 9.56
N THR A 144 -4.62 7.50 10.09
CA THR A 144 -4.58 8.74 9.31
C THR A 144 -3.15 9.21 9.10
N VAL A 145 -2.79 9.44 7.85
CA VAL A 145 -1.46 9.91 7.42
C VAL A 145 -1.63 11.29 6.78
N PRO A 146 -1.10 12.37 7.37
CA PRO A 146 -1.13 13.69 6.76
C PRO A 146 -0.05 13.82 5.68
N VAL A 147 -0.44 14.22 4.48
CA VAL A 147 0.46 14.56 3.37
C VAL A 147 0.40 16.07 3.16
N ARG A 148 1.55 16.70 2.98
CA ARG A 148 1.65 18.14 2.78
C ARG A 148 2.36 18.46 1.47
N PHE A 149 1.87 19.47 0.78
CA PHE A 149 2.52 20.00 -0.41
C PHE A 149 3.13 21.36 -0.06
N VAL A 150 4.46 21.41 -0.07
CA VAL A 150 5.25 22.53 0.46
C VAL A 150 5.99 23.21 -0.69
N ALA A 151 5.73 24.49 -0.92
CA ALA A 151 6.46 25.29 -1.91
C ALA A 151 7.92 25.51 -1.46
N ALA A 152 8.80 25.88 -2.40
CA ALA A 152 10.23 26.13 -2.15
C ALA A 152 10.48 27.16 -1.03
N GLY A 153 9.55 28.09 -0.81
CA GLY A 153 9.60 29.05 0.31
C GLY A 153 9.21 28.48 1.68
N GLY A 154 8.95 27.18 1.82
CA GLY A 154 8.54 26.55 3.07
C GLY A 154 7.04 26.70 3.41
N PHE A 155 6.24 27.24 2.50
CA PHE A 155 4.80 27.42 2.72
C PHE A 155 4.03 26.17 2.29
N VAL A 156 3.17 25.69 3.17
CA VAL A 156 2.21 24.63 2.83
C VAL A 156 1.11 25.22 1.95
N VAL A 157 0.99 24.73 0.72
CA VAL A 157 -0.02 25.20 -0.27
C VAL A 157 -1.26 24.33 -0.30
N ALA A 158 -1.10 23.04 0.01
CA ALA A 158 -2.19 22.09 0.14
C ALA A 158 -1.80 21.01 1.15
N ALA A 159 -2.79 20.37 1.73
CA ALA A 159 -2.61 19.22 2.60
C ALA A 159 -3.73 18.20 2.33
N THR A 160 -3.41 16.93 2.48
CA THR A 160 -4.35 15.83 2.30
C THR A 160 -4.24 14.89 3.48
N GLU A 161 -5.34 14.57 4.11
CA GLU A 161 -5.41 13.52 5.13
C GLU A 161 -5.80 12.20 4.48
N VAL A 162 -4.89 11.25 4.49
CA VAL A 162 -5.12 9.90 3.97
C VAL A 162 -5.52 9.01 5.13
N THR A 163 -6.80 8.63 5.18
CA THR A 163 -7.33 7.71 6.18
C THR A 163 -7.41 6.31 5.59
N ALA A 164 -6.58 5.41 6.09
CA ALA A 164 -6.56 4.01 5.73
C ALA A 164 -7.37 3.20 6.75
N ARG A 165 -8.46 2.56 6.31
CA ARG A 165 -9.23 1.59 7.08
C ARG A 165 -8.97 0.20 6.52
N GLN A 166 -8.23 -0.60 7.27
CA GLN A 166 -7.83 -1.91 6.81
C GLN A 166 -9.04 -2.85 6.69
N ARG A 167 -9.18 -3.52 5.55
CA ARG A 167 -10.19 -4.57 5.36
C ARG A 167 -9.70 -5.89 5.93
N ALA A 168 -10.65 -6.78 6.25
CA ALA A 168 -10.35 -8.15 6.59
C ALA A 168 -9.44 -8.80 5.53
N CYS A 169 -8.43 -9.53 5.97
CA CYS A 169 -7.54 -10.21 5.04
C CYS A 169 -8.21 -11.48 4.49
N VAL A 170 -7.97 -11.74 3.21
CA VAL A 170 -8.31 -13.03 2.60
C VAL A 170 -7.15 -13.97 2.80
N VAL A 171 -7.39 -15.08 3.47
CA VAL A 171 -6.40 -16.13 3.69
C VAL A 171 -6.71 -17.28 2.75
N ASP A 172 -5.88 -17.48 1.72
CA ASP A 172 -6.08 -18.54 0.74
C ASP A 172 -5.97 -19.91 1.37
N ARG A 173 -4.98 -20.10 2.24
CA ARG A 173 -4.72 -21.39 2.89
C ARG A 173 -4.19 -21.21 4.31
N THR A 174 -4.69 -22.00 5.23
CA THR A 174 -4.20 -22.09 6.59
C THR A 174 -3.52 -23.42 6.82
N PHE A 175 -2.30 -23.39 7.34
CA PHE A 175 -1.56 -24.60 7.71
C PHE A 175 -1.35 -24.60 9.22
N ARG A 176 -1.48 -25.77 9.82
CA ARG A 176 -1.19 -26.00 11.24
C ARG A 176 -0.09 -27.04 11.36
N PHE A 177 0.93 -26.71 12.11
CA PHE A 177 2.05 -27.58 12.36
C PHE A 177 2.24 -27.74 13.85
N TYR A 178 2.70 -28.91 14.22
CA TYR A 178 3.07 -29.24 15.60
C TYR A 178 4.58 -29.53 15.64
N GLN A 179 5.24 -29.06 16.63
CA GLN A 179 6.67 -29.17 16.81
C GLN A 179 6.98 -29.56 18.26
N ALA A 180 7.87 -30.52 18.46
CA ALA A 180 8.38 -30.82 19.78
C ALA A 180 9.36 -29.76 20.27
N GLU A 181 9.53 -29.67 21.57
CA GLU A 181 10.47 -28.73 22.18
C GLU A 181 11.89 -28.96 21.67
N GLY A 182 12.58 -27.87 21.30
CA GLY A 182 13.97 -27.94 20.82
C GLY A 182 14.15 -28.46 19.38
N GLU A 183 13.06 -28.86 18.70
CA GLU A 183 13.13 -29.30 17.31
C GLU A 183 13.02 -28.12 16.34
N ILE A 184 13.53 -28.32 15.13
CA ILE A 184 13.37 -27.39 14.02
C ILE A 184 12.34 -27.95 13.06
N LEU A 185 11.24 -27.23 12.89
CA LEU A 185 10.23 -27.57 11.90
C LEU A 185 10.72 -27.18 10.51
N LYS A 186 10.70 -28.13 9.57
CA LYS A 186 10.93 -27.87 8.14
C LYS A 186 9.74 -28.37 7.37
N ARG A 187 9.15 -27.51 6.55
CA ARG A 187 8.01 -27.85 5.68
C ARG A 187 8.20 -27.24 4.30
N CYS A 188 7.65 -27.94 3.31
CA CYS A 188 7.55 -27.47 1.94
C CYS A 188 6.07 -27.31 1.62
N VAL A 189 5.69 -26.12 1.16
CA VAL A 189 4.33 -25.82 0.71
C VAL A 189 4.38 -25.54 -0.78
N ARG A 190 3.61 -26.31 -1.56
CA ARG A 190 3.50 -26.07 -3.00
C ARG A 190 2.44 -25.01 -3.28
N VAL A 191 2.82 -24.00 -4.03
CA VAL A 191 1.98 -22.87 -4.43
C VAL A 191 1.83 -22.87 -5.95
N MET A 192 0.59 -22.79 -6.41
CA MET A 192 0.26 -22.64 -7.84
C MET A 192 -0.18 -21.20 -8.09
N PRO A 193 0.70 -20.32 -8.58
CA PRO A 193 0.40 -18.89 -8.73
C PRO A 193 -0.73 -18.59 -9.73
N ASN A 194 -1.08 -19.56 -10.56
CA ASN A 194 -2.12 -19.44 -11.58
C ASN A 194 -3.46 -20.09 -11.17
N ALA A 195 -3.58 -20.60 -9.93
CA ALA A 195 -4.90 -21.03 -9.48
C ALA A 195 -5.86 -19.83 -9.51
N PRO A 196 -7.00 -19.92 -10.21
CA PRO A 196 -7.98 -18.85 -10.18
C PRO A 196 -8.37 -18.59 -8.72
N ALA A 197 -8.48 -17.32 -8.34
CA ALA A 197 -9.05 -16.95 -7.04
C ALA A 197 -10.40 -17.67 -6.87
N PRO A 198 -10.76 -18.14 -5.67
CA PRO A 198 -12.06 -18.71 -5.44
C PRO A 198 -13.13 -17.78 -5.96
N LEU A 199 -14.02 -18.28 -6.78
CA LEU A 199 -15.08 -17.54 -7.49
C LEU A 199 -16.06 -16.81 -6.58
N GLU A 200 -16.01 -17.02 -5.27
CA GLU A 200 -16.98 -16.50 -4.31
C GLU A 200 -16.86 -14.97 -4.09
N ASP A 201 -15.70 -14.36 -4.36
CA ASP A 201 -15.50 -12.93 -4.17
C ASP A 201 -15.73 -12.08 -5.45
N LEU A 202 -16.01 -12.71 -6.58
CA LEU A 202 -16.22 -12.04 -7.88
C LEU A 202 -17.65 -11.48 -8.06
N GLY A 203 -18.56 -11.74 -7.13
CA GLY A 203 -19.94 -11.24 -7.19
C GLY A 203 -20.10 -9.73 -7.05
N ALA A 204 -19.10 -9.01 -6.55
CA ALA A 204 -19.14 -7.57 -6.32
C ALA A 204 -18.40 -6.74 -7.40
N LEU A 205 -17.62 -7.36 -8.27
CA LEU A 205 -16.87 -6.69 -9.32
C LEU A 205 -17.34 -7.21 -10.70
N GLY A 206 -18.45 -6.66 -11.15
CA GLY A 206 -19.02 -6.99 -12.44
C GLY A 206 -18.02 -6.95 -13.60
N GLY A 207 -17.91 -8.05 -14.33
CA GLY A 207 -17.63 -8.01 -15.76
C GLY A 207 -16.20 -8.20 -16.25
N TRP A 208 -15.18 -8.43 -15.45
CA TRP A 208 -13.78 -8.51 -15.92
C TRP A 208 -13.22 -9.91 -16.16
N ALA A 209 -13.91 -10.96 -15.74
CA ALA A 209 -13.42 -12.34 -15.84
C ALA A 209 -13.45 -12.95 -17.26
N ALA A 210 -14.04 -12.29 -18.24
CA ALA A 210 -14.27 -12.88 -19.56
C ALA A 210 -13.16 -12.63 -20.60
N GLN A 211 -12.08 -11.93 -20.26
CA GLN A 211 -10.97 -11.64 -21.18
C GLN A 211 -9.58 -12.09 -20.71
N ALA A 212 -9.50 -12.98 -19.74
CA ALA A 212 -8.25 -13.68 -19.46
C ALA A 212 -7.96 -14.65 -20.61
N GLY A 213 -7.30 -14.12 -21.66
CA GLY A 213 -6.74 -14.92 -22.74
C GLY A 213 -5.85 -16.01 -22.19
N ALA A 214 -5.77 -17.14 -22.92
CA ALA A 214 -4.96 -18.29 -22.59
C ALA A 214 -3.57 -17.94 -22.08
N PRO A 215 -3.01 -18.66 -21.10
CA PRO A 215 -1.71 -18.36 -20.52
C PRO A 215 -0.66 -18.34 -21.62
N ARG A 216 -0.06 -17.16 -21.85
CA ARG A 216 1.13 -17.07 -22.68
C ARG A 216 2.24 -17.78 -21.90
N ALA A 217 2.69 -18.90 -22.44
CA ALA A 217 3.93 -19.54 -22.06
C ALA A 217 5.08 -18.52 -22.21
N THR A 218 6.01 -18.54 -21.24
CA THR A 218 7.24 -17.72 -21.18
C THR A 218 7.08 -16.31 -20.64
N ASP A 219 6.66 -16.18 -19.38
CA ASP A 219 6.89 -14.97 -18.63
C ASP A 219 7.73 -15.36 -17.40
N ASP A 220 8.99 -15.02 -17.45
CA ASP A 220 9.99 -15.21 -16.37
C ASP A 220 9.66 -14.24 -15.23
N ARG A 221 8.47 -14.43 -14.64
CA ARG A 221 7.98 -13.56 -13.57
C ARG A 221 8.54 -14.05 -12.27
N SER A 222 9.43 -13.28 -11.72
CA SER A 222 9.97 -13.55 -10.40
C SER A 222 8.85 -13.58 -9.35
N MET A 223 8.88 -14.60 -8.52
CA MET A 223 8.02 -14.71 -7.35
C MET A 223 8.78 -14.18 -6.14
N TYR A 224 8.10 -13.39 -5.31
CA TYR A 224 8.63 -12.90 -4.06
C TYR A 224 7.83 -13.47 -2.90
N VAL A 225 8.51 -13.87 -1.85
CA VAL A 225 7.89 -14.42 -0.66
C VAL A 225 8.34 -13.62 0.55
N HIS A 226 7.38 -13.14 1.32
CA HIS A 226 7.64 -12.35 2.51
C HIS A 226 6.93 -12.96 3.72
N CYS A 227 7.62 -13.00 4.87
CA CYS A 227 7.05 -13.49 6.13
C CYS A 227 6.74 -12.31 7.04
N VAL A 228 5.54 -12.31 7.57
CA VAL A 228 5.09 -11.31 8.53
C VAL A 228 4.66 -12.00 9.81
N GLY A 229 5.31 -11.65 10.92
CA GLY A 229 4.92 -12.11 12.24
C GLY A 229 3.63 -11.45 12.70
N THR A 230 2.95 -12.11 13.62
CA THR A 230 1.79 -11.55 14.32
C THR A 230 2.19 -11.27 15.77
N GLY A 231 1.32 -10.61 16.53
CA GLY A 231 1.57 -10.41 17.97
C GLY A 231 1.73 -11.70 18.79
N ARG A 232 1.48 -12.87 18.17
CA ARG A 232 1.68 -14.21 18.75
C ARG A 232 2.90 -14.96 18.19
N GLY A 233 3.62 -14.37 17.25
CA GLY A 233 4.81 -15.00 16.64
C GLY A 233 5.72 -13.95 16.02
N ASP A 234 7.02 -14.17 16.16
CA ASP A 234 8.04 -13.33 15.56
C ASP A 234 8.41 -13.88 14.18
N ALA A 235 8.45 -13.02 13.17
CA ALA A 235 8.92 -13.39 11.84
C ALA A 235 10.40 -13.79 11.83
N SER A 236 11.19 -13.36 12.82
CA SER A 236 12.59 -13.74 12.98
C SER A 236 12.79 -15.23 13.25
N ASP A 237 11.79 -15.92 13.82
CA ASP A 237 11.80 -17.36 14.05
C ASP A 237 11.59 -18.17 12.76
N VAL A 238 11.21 -17.50 11.65
CA VAL A 238 10.84 -18.13 10.39
C VAL A 238 11.84 -17.78 9.29
N SER A 239 12.48 -18.78 8.73
CA SER A 239 13.27 -18.64 7.51
C SER A 239 12.50 -19.21 6.33
N ILE A 240 12.36 -18.41 5.27
CA ILE A 240 11.64 -18.78 4.06
C ILE A 240 12.59 -18.73 2.88
N GLN A 241 12.49 -19.77 2.05
CA GLN A 241 13.10 -19.82 0.73
C GLN A 241 12.06 -20.31 -0.26
N TRP A 242 12.20 -19.95 -1.50
CA TRP A 242 11.34 -20.47 -2.55
C TRP A 242 12.16 -20.90 -3.77
N ARG A 243 11.62 -21.84 -4.54
CA ARG A 243 12.18 -22.31 -5.79
C ARG A 243 11.07 -22.76 -6.71
N GLU A 244 11.34 -22.79 -8.00
CA GLU A 244 10.46 -23.47 -8.96
C GLU A 244 10.45 -24.98 -8.68
N SER A 245 9.28 -25.59 -8.78
CA SER A 245 9.13 -27.03 -8.58
C SER A 245 9.69 -27.80 -9.77
N GLN A 246 10.59 -28.74 -9.50
CA GLN A 246 11.16 -29.60 -10.55
C GLN A 246 10.15 -30.62 -11.07
N ASP A 247 9.21 -31.02 -10.23
CA ASP A 247 8.24 -32.08 -10.55
C ASP A 247 6.98 -31.54 -11.23
N CYS A 248 6.71 -30.22 -11.12
CA CYS A 248 5.47 -29.64 -11.63
C CYS A 248 5.76 -28.25 -12.23
N PRO A 249 5.89 -28.15 -13.56
CA PRO A 249 6.14 -26.89 -14.24
C PRO A 249 5.08 -25.83 -13.88
N GLY A 250 5.52 -24.62 -13.56
CA GLY A 250 4.67 -23.50 -13.15
C GLY A 250 4.20 -23.54 -11.71
N ALA A 251 4.57 -24.56 -10.93
CA ALA A 251 4.41 -24.57 -9.48
C ALA A 251 5.68 -24.08 -8.78
N HIS A 252 5.52 -23.45 -7.66
CA HIS A 252 6.63 -23.02 -6.79
C HIS A 252 6.58 -23.75 -5.45
N GLU A 253 7.73 -24.07 -4.93
CA GLU A 253 7.90 -24.67 -3.62
C GLU A 253 8.40 -23.63 -2.64
N VAL A 254 7.60 -23.35 -1.62
CA VAL A 254 7.96 -22.47 -0.52
C VAL A 254 8.45 -23.32 0.63
N LEU A 255 9.72 -23.20 0.94
CA LEU A 255 10.42 -23.95 1.98
C LEU A 255 10.40 -23.13 3.26
N LEU A 256 9.72 -23.62 4.28
CA LEU A 256 9.58 -23.01 5.59
C LEU A 256 10.49 -23.71 6.59
N LYS A 257 11.29 -22.96 7.30
CA LYS A 257 12.03 -23.41 8.47
C LYS A 257 11.62 -22.55 9.65
N TYR A 258 11.03 -23.17 10.66
CA TYR A 258 10.63 -22.52 11.90
C TYR A 258 11.47 -23.05 13.04
N ALA A 259 12.11 -22.17 13.76
CA ALA A 259 12.98 -22.48 14.89
C ALA A 259 12.71 -21.50 16.02
N ARG A 260 11.87 -21.88 16.95
CA ARG A 260 11.60 -21.04 18.12
C ARG A 260 12.38 -21.56 19.33
N VAL A 261 13.04 -20.62 20.00
CA VAL A 261 13.67 -20.85 21.30
C VAL A 261 12.83 -20.11 22.35
N GLY A 262 12.21 -20.82 23.27
CA GLY A 262 11.43 -20.18 24.32
C GLY A 262 10.62 -21.16 25.17
N ALA A 263 9.82 -20.62 26.07
CA ALA A 263 9.00 -21.43 26.99
C ALA A 263 7.89 -22.17 26.24
N PHE A 264 7.70 -23.42 26.56
CA PHE A 264 6.63 -24.28 26.07
C PHE A 264 5.55 -24.51 27.16
N PRO A 265 4.29 -24.79 26.77
CA PRO A 265 3.76 -24.76 25.41
C PRO A 265 3.51 -23.32 24.88
N SER A 266 3.74 -23.11 23.60
CA SER A 266 3.52 -21.81 22.98
C SER A 266 2.87 -21.98 21.59
N VAL A 267 2.07 -21.00 21.19
CA VAL A 267 1.49 -20.91 19.85
C VAL A 267 2.14 -19.75 19.12
N GLY A 268 2.77 -20.04 17.99
CA GLY A 268 3.26 -19.02 17.04
C GLY A 268 2.34 -18.92 15.84
N GLU A 269 2.11 -17.72 15.38
CA GLU A 269 1.31 -17.44 14.20
C GLU A 269 2.04 -16.44 13.32
N PHE A 270 2.09 -16.70 12.03
CA PHE A 270 2.70 -15.81 11.05
C PHE A 270 2.01 -15.94 9.70
N PHE A 271 2.12 -14.90 8.89
CA PHE A 271 1.65 -14.91 7.51
C PHE A 271 2.81 -15.10 6.54
N VAL A 272 2.55 -15.85 5.49
CA VAL A 272 3.44 -15.95 4.33
C VAL A 272 2.73 -15.28 3.17
N LEU A 273 3.25 -14.15 2.74
CA LEU A 273 2.78 -13.41 1.59
C LEU A 273 3.55 -13.86 0.36
N VAL A 274 2.83 -14.20 -0.69
CA VAL A 274 3.40 -14.61 -1.98
C VAL A 274 3.02 -13.56 -3.00
N PHE A 275 4.00 -12.86 -3.53
CA PHE A 275 3.83 -11.85 -4.56
C PHE A 275 4.38 -12.37 -5.87
N ARG A 276 3.78 -11.94 -6.95
CA ARG A 276 4.26 -12.17 -8.29
C ARG A 276 4.65 -10.83 -8.89
N ASP A 277 5.84 -10.77 -9.48
CA ASP A 277 6.21 -9.64 -10.30
C ASP A 277 5.35 -9.65 -11.57
N ARG A 278 4.82 -8.50 -11.90
CA ARG A 278 3.90 -8.34 -13.03
C ARG A 278 4.55 -7.63 -14.19
#